data_78f6418175ec74f0f424bf81819b7ec8
#
_entry.id   78f6418175ec74f0f424bf81819b7ec8
#
_cell.length_a   1.000
_cell.length_b   1.000
_cell.length_c   1.000
_cell.angle_alpha   90.00
_cell.angle_beta   90.00
_cell.angle_gamma   90.00
#
_symmetry.space_group_name_H-M   'P 1'
#
loop_
_entity.id
_entity.type
_entity.pdbx_description
1 polymer ?
#
loop_
_entity_poly.entity_id
_entity_poly.type
_entity_poly.pdbx_seq_one_letter_code
_entity_poly.pdbx_strand_id
1 'polypeptide(L)'
;MFMKDAGEQMREDQKQALETLHNILLENRSNNRKIHFFVIEYGAEKRIYNGLPQAEYLNSAAAHLNSIGLFDSNTDSIYVLISKVDNASYEGSLEEHLLKYMTKNYLGFYNNLLLICKEHGINKGRVKIVPFSIGNVCFKDYCQFDATSATKMVDLLVRYSCFEKQGFWQKILSKFRL
;
A
#
# COMPACT_ATOMS: atom_id res chain seq x y z
N MET A 1 -12.12 20.89 -29.10
CA MET A 1 -11.66 21.88 -28.10
C MET A 1 -11.90 21.40 -26.68
N PHE A 2 -13.05 20.79 -26.36
CA PHE A 2 -13.43 20.35 -24.99
C PHE A 2 -12.61 19.15 -24.40
N MET A 3 -11.95 18.33 -25.20
CA MET A 3 -11.18 17.19 -24.67
C MET A 3 -9.77 17.57 -24.16
N LYS A 4 -9.20 18.67 -24.61
CA LYS A 4 -7.91 19.16 -24.10
C LYS A 4 -8.07 19.76 -22.70
N ASP A 5 -9.14 20.50 -22.47
CA ASP A 5 -9.40 21.16 -21.19
C ASP A 5 -9.64 20.16 -20.04
N ALA A 6 -10.37 19.05 -20.32
CA ALA A 6 -10.62 18.02 -19.30
C ALA A 6 -9.33 17.27 -18.87
N GLY A 7 -8.39 17.05 -19.79
CA GLY A 7 -7.11 16.42 -19.48
C GLY A 7 -6.15 17.32 -18.70
N GLU A 8 -6.18 18.63 -18.97
CA GLU A 8 -5.39 19.61 -18.24
C GLU A 8 -5.96 19.82 -16.84
N GLN A 9 -7.27 19.93 -16.69
CA GLN A 9 -7.94 20.03 -15.39
C GLN A 9 -7.64 18.81 -14.52
N MET A 10 -7.73 17.59 -15.06
CA MET A 10 -7.43 16.35 -14.32
C MET A 10 -5.97 16.29 -13.86
N ARG A 11 -5.01 16.83 -14.65
CA ARG A 11 -3.61 16.91 -14.24
C ARG A 11 -3.39 17.93 -13.13
N GLU A 12 -4.07 19.05 -13.18
CA GLU A 12 -3.98 20.09 -12.16
C GLU A 12 -4.60 19.60 -10.84
N ASP A 13 -5.76 18.93 -10.88
CA ASP A 13 -6.40 18.33 -9.71
C ASP A 13 -5.50 17.28 -9.06
N GLN A 14 -4.79 16.46 -9.85
CA GLN A 14 -3.82 15.49 -9.35
C GLN A 14 -2.61 16.15 -8.70
N LYS A 15 -2.10 17.23 -9.31
CA LYS A 15 -1.00 18.01 -8.75
C LYS A 15 -1.40 18.64 -7.42
N GLN A 16 -2.58 19.26 -7.37
CA GLN A 16 -3.11 19.85 -6.13
C GLN A 16 -3.33 18.79 -5.03
N ALA A 17 -3.80 17.58 -5.40
CA ALA A 17 -3.94 16.47 -4.46
C ALA A 17 -2.59 16.02 -3.90
N LEU A 18 -1.55 15.94 -4.75
CA LEU A 18 -0.19 15.60 -4.32
C LEU A 18 0.42 16.68 -3.43
N GLU A 19 0.25 17.95 -3.76
CA GLU A 19 0.69 19.08 -2.93
C GLU A 19 -0.01 19.08 -1.57
N THR A 20 -1.33 18.82 -1.56
CA THR A 20 -2.10 18.68 -0.31
C THR A 20 -1.58 17.52 0.53
N LEU A 21 -1.32 16.36 -0.08
CA LEU A 21 -0.76 15.20 0.61
C LEU A 21 0.62 15.50 1.18
N HIS A 22 1.48 16.15 0.40
CA HIS A 22 2.81 16.60 0.83
C HIS A 22 2.70 17.50 2.07
N ASN A 23 1.90 18.55 2.00
CA ASN A 23 1.74 19.50 3.10
C ASN A 23 1.19 18.83 4.37
N ILE A 24 0.21 17.94 4.24
CA ILE A 24 -0.36 17.23 5.39
C ILE A 24 0.65 16.27 6.02
N LEU A 25 1.30 15.44 5.21
CA LEU A 25 2.13 14.34 5.72
C LEU A 25 3.56 14.76 6.07
N LEU A 26 4.14 15.71 5.35
CA LEU A 26 5.54 16.09 5.53
C LEU A 26 5.72 17.38 6.32
N GLU A 27 4.80 18.34 6.21
CA GLU A 27 4.92 19.61 6.93
C GLU A 27 4.08 19.63 8.21
N ASN A 28 2.76 19.45 8.11
CA ASN A 28 1.85 19.63 9.24
C ASN A 28 1.86 18.43 10.21
N ARG A 29 2.13 17.22 9.73
CA ARG A 29 2.09 15.98 10.51
C ARG A 29 3.35 15.13 10.33
N SER A 30 4.49 15.77 10.16
CA SER A 30 5.79 15.10 9.96
C SER A 30 6.13 14.11 11.07
N ASN A 31 5.79 14.44 12.33
CA ASN A 31 6.07 13.60 13.49
C ASN A 31 5.08 12.45 13.71
N ASN A 32 3.97 12.41 12.97
CA ASN A 32 3.02 11.33 13.11
C ASN A 32 3.57 10.03 12.50
N ARG A 33 3.26 8.93 13.14
CA ARG A 33 3.53 7.60 12.58
C ARG A 33 2.69 7.38 11.34
N LYS A 34 3.28 6.76 10.32
CA LYS A 34 2.68 6.58 9.01
C LYS A 34 2.65 5.10 8.63
N ILE A 35 1.56 4.69 8.01
CA ILE A 35 1.42 3.40 7.32
C ILE A 35 0.99 3.70 5.90
N HIS A 36 1.72 3.16 4.94
CA HIS A 36 1.43 3.36 3.52
C HIS A 36 0.85 2.10 2.91
N PHE A 37 -0.22 2.25 2.15
CA PHE A 37 -0.85 1.18 1.38
C PHE A 37 -0.79 1.51 -0.11
N PHE A 38 -0.10 0.68 -0.87
CA PHE A 38 -0.20 0.67 -2.33
C PHE A 38 -1.29 -0.32 -2.72
N VAL A 39 -2.32 0.16 -3.39
CA VAL A 39 -3.46 -0.68 -3.78
C VAL A 39 -3.30 -1.12 -5.22
N ILE A 40 -3.35 -2.43 -5.45
CA ILE A 40 -3.27 -3.06 -6.75
C ILE A 40 -4.55 -3.87 -6.97
N GLU A 41 -5.13 -3.79 -8.15
CA GLU A 41 -6.21 -4.69 -8.56
C GLU A 41 -5.60 -5.95 -9.20
N TYR A 42 -5.97 -7.12 -8.71
CA TYR A 42 -5.52 -8.39 -9.29
C TYR A 42 -5.97 -8.50 -10.76
N GLY A 43 -5.04 -8.85 -11.65
CA GLY A 43 -5.31 -8.95 -13.09
C GLY A 43 -5.34 -7.62 -13.86
N ALA A 44 -5.04 -6.49 -13.21
CA ALA A 44 -5.04 -5.17 -13.86
C ALA A 44 -3.64 -4.60 -14.17
N GLU A 45 -2.60 -5.45 -14.20
CA GLU A 45 -1.21 -5.02 -14.42
C GLU A 45 -1.01 -4.27 -15.74
N LYS A 46 -1.80 -4.60 -16.77
CA LYS A 46 -1.75 -3.97 -18.08
C LYS A 46 -2.74 -2.81 -18.27
N ARG A 47 -3.58 -2.52 -17.26
CA ARG A 47 -4.51 -1.39 -17.33
C ARG A 47 -3.74 -0.08 -17.40
N ILE A 48 -4.14 0.78 -18.35
CA ILE A 48 -3.45 2.05 -18.58
C ILE A 48 -3.93 3.12 -17.60
N TYR A 49 -2.97 3.74 -16.90
CA TYR A 49 -3.15 4.90 -16.02
C TYR A 49 -2.22 6.01 -16.49
N ASN A 50 -2.77 7.16 -16.86
CA ASN A 50 -1.98 8.30 -17.37
C ASN A 50 -1.00 7.92 -18.50
N GLY A 51 -1.41 7.02 -19.40
CA GLY A 51 -0.59 6.59 -20.54
C GLY A 51 0.42 5.47 -20.23
N LEU A 52 0.51 5.01 -18.97
CA LEU A 52 1.40 3.92 -18.56
C LEU A 52 0.61 2.71 -18.05
N PRO A 53 1.11 1.47 -18.27
CA PRO A 53 0.60 0.30 -17.58
C PRO A 53 0.66 0.48 -16.06
N GLN A 54 -0.27 -0.12 -15.32
CA GLN A 54 -0.35 0.01 -13.87
C GLN A 54 0.99 -0.30 -13.17
N ALA A 55 1.70 -1.32 -13.63
CA ALA A 55 2.99 -1.72 -13.06
C ALA A 55 4.05 -0.62 -13.18
N GLU A 56 4.13 0.04 -14.33
CA GLU A 56 5.07 1.14 -14.58
C GLU A 56 4.64 2.41 -13.86
N TYR A 57 3.34 2.70 -13.84
CA TYR A 57 2.78 3.84 -13.11
C TYR A 57 3.10 3.75 -11.60
N LEU A 58 2.87 2.58 -10.99
CA LEU A 58 3.16 2.36 -9.57
C LEU A 58 4.66 2.42 -9.26
N ASN A 59 5.51 1.90 -10.17
CA ASN A 59 6.96 2.00 -10.00
C ASN A 59 7.43 3.46 -10.00
N SER A 60 6.95 4.26 -10.94
CA SER A 60 7.24 5.69 -11.03
C SER A 60 6.70 6.48 -9.83
N ALA A 61 5.47 6.14 -9.38
CA ALA A 61 4.86 6.76 -8.20
C ALA A 61 5.67 6.46 -6.93
N ALA A 62 6.07 5.21 -6.69
CA ALA A 62 6.88 4.85 -5.53
C ALA A 62 8.24 5.57 -5.52
N ALA A 63 8.91 5.65 -6.67
CA ALA A 63 10.18 6.38 -6.81
C ALA A 63 9.99 7.87 -6.52
N HIS A 64 8.92 8.49 -7.05
CA HIS A 64 8.62 9.89 -6.80
C HIS A 64 8.31 10.15 -5.31
N LEU A 65 7.47 9.33 -4.69
CA LEU A 65 7.14 9.46 -3.27
C LEU A 65 8.37 9.32 -2.36
N ASN A 66 9.32 8.44 -2.74
CA ASN A 66 10.60 8.33 -2.04
C ASN A 66 11.46 9.59 -2.23
N SER A 67 11.52 10.12 -3.44
CA SER A 67 12.33 11.32 -3.74
C SER A 67 11.87 12.58 -3.01
N ILE A 68 10.59 12.71 -2.70
CA ILE A 68 10.04 13.82 -1.91
C ILE A 68 10.08 13.56 -0.39
N GLY A 69 10.70 12.46 0.05
CA GLY A 69 10.89 12.16 1.47
C GLY A 69 9.64 11.65 2.20
N LEU A 70 8.64 11.10 1.47
CA LEU A 70 7.42 10.56 2.10
C LEU A 70 7.70 9.38 3.04
N PHE A 71 8.71 8.57 2.71
CA PHE A 71 9.15 7.45 3.52
C PHE A 71 10.29 7.89 4.43
N ASP A 72 9.99 8.08 5.68
CA ASP A 72 10.91 8.59 6.70
C ASP A 72 11.00 7.66 7.93
N SER A 73 11.73 8.09 8.95
CA SER A 73 11.88 7.36 10.21
C SER A 73 10.54 7.17 10.98
N ASN A 74 9.50 7.91 10.63
CA ASN A 74 8.15 7.79 11.20
C ASN A 74 7.27 6.84 10.38
N THR A 75 7.77 6.28 9.28
CA THR A 75 7.08 5.24 8.51
C THR A 75 7.20 3.89 9.19
N ASP A 76 6.10 3.39 9.75
CA ASP A 76 6.07 2.11 10.44
C ASP A 76 5.99 0.92 9.51
N SER A 77 5.23 1.07 8.44
CA SER A 77 5.01 -0.02 7.50
C SER A 77 4.62 0.47 6.11
N ILE A 78 5.04 -0.33 5.13
CA ILE A 78 4.57 -0.26 3.74
C ILE A 78 3.91 -1.59 3.41
N TYR A 79 2.68 -1.54 2.91
CA TYR A 79 1.91 -2.69 2.46
C TYR A 79 1.55 -2.55 1.00
N VAL A 80 1.54 -3.68 0.29
CA VAL A 80 0.87 -3.81 -1.00
C VAL A 80 -0.43 -4.55 -0.76
N LEU A 81 -1.55 -3.86 -0.92
CA LEU A 81 -2.89 -4.42 -0.83
C LEU A 81 -3.30 -4.88 -2.23
N ILE A 82 -3.49 -6.18 -2.42
CA ILE A 82 -3.97 -6.73 -3.68
C ILE A 82 -5.47 -6.98 -3.54
N SER A 83 -6.26 -6.17 -4.25
CA SER A 83 -7.72 -6.27 -4.26
C SER A 83 -8.21 -7.29 -5.28
N LYS A 84 -9.46 -7.74 -5.14
CA LYS A 84 -10.12 -8.71 -6.02
C LYS A 84 -9.38 -10.04 -6.12
N VAL A 85 -8.79 -10.48 -5.01
CA VAL A 85 -8.08 -11.78 -4.96
C VAL A 85 -9.01 -13.00 -5.09
N ASP A 86 -10.30 -12.79 -4.95
CA ASP A 86 -11.35 -13.77 -5.27
C ASP A 86 -11.36 -14.19 -6.75
N ASN A 87 -10.84 -13.35 -7.64
CA ASN A 87 -10.65 -13.68 -9.05
C ASN A 87 -9.39 -14.51 -9.33
N ALA A 88 -8.55 -14.76 -8.30
CA ALA A 88 -7.33 -15.53 -8.47
C ALA A 88 -7.62 -17.04 -8.48
N SER A 89 -7.15 -17.73 -9.51
CA SER A 89 -7.09 -19.20 -9.52
C SER A 89 -5.67 -19.62 -9.14
N TYR A 90 -5.50 -20.39 -8.07
CA TYR A 90 -4.20 -20.81 -7.59
C TYR A 90 -4.25 -22.20 -6.96
N GLU A 91 -3.10 -22.88 -6.99
CA GLU A 91 -2.85 -24.11 -6.25
C GLU A 91 -1.89 -23.80 -5.11
N GLY A 92 -2.13 -24.37 -3.93
CA GLY A 92 -1.30 -24.17 -2.75
C GLY A 92 -1.66 -22.92 -1.94
N SER A 93 -0.66 -22.18 -1.46
CA SER A 93 -0.86 -21.02 -0.59
C SER A 93 -1.16 -19.76 -1.40
N LEU A 94 -2.20 -19.01 -0.98
CA LEU A 94 -2.53 -17.69 -1.54
C LEU A 94 -1.33 -16.73 -1.41
N GLU A 95 -0.62 -16.78 -0.30
CA GLU A 95 0.52 -15.88 -0.05
C GLU A 95 1.65 -16.11 -1.06
N GLU A 96 2.00 -17.39 -1.33
CA GLU A 96 3.00 -17.73 -2.34
C GLU A 96 2.55 -17.33 -3.75
N HIS A 97 1.26 -17.55 -4.07
CA HIS A 97 0.68 -17.14 -5.33
C HIS A 97 0.80 -15.63 -5.54
N LEU A 98 0.42 -14.83 -4.54
CA LEU A 98 0.48 -13.36 -4.62
C LEU A 98 1.92 -12.84 -4.69
N LEU A 99 2.86 -13.47 -3.97
CA LEU A 99 4.27 -13.12 -4.10
C LEU A 99 4.79 -13.41 -5.52
N LYS A 100 4.44 -14.56 -6.08
CA LYS A 100 4.78 -14.91 -7.47
C LYS A 100 4.11 -13.95 -8.48
N TYR A 101 2.86 -13.58 -8.24
CA TYR A 101 2.14 -12.60 -9.05
C TYR A 101 2.86 -11.24 -9.05
N MET A 102 3.25 -10.74 -7.87
CA MET A 102 4.00 -9.50 -7.72
C MET A 102 5.36 -9.54 -8.42
N THR A 103 6.13 -10.58 -8.20
CA THR A 103 7.48 -10.71 -8.81
C THR A 103 7.43 -10.95 -10.30
N LYS A 104 6.33 -11.50 -10.84
CA LYS A 104 6.15 -11.68 -12.29
C LYS A 104 5.66 -10.43 -13.00
N ASN A 105 4.65 -9.76 -12.45
CA ASN A 105 3.91 -8.70 -13.15
C ASN A 105 4.30 -7.29 -12.71
N TYR A 106 4.87 -7.13 -11.51
CA TYR A 106 5.23 -5.85 -10.88
C TYR A 106 6.68 -5.82 -10.38
N LEU A 107 7.60 -6.54 -11.05
CA LEU A 107 8.97 -6.75 -10.57
C LEU A 107 9.69 -5.44 -10.23
N GLY A 108 9.62 -4.45 -11.13
CA GLY A 108 10.26 -3.14 -10.94
C GLY A 108 9.72 -2.42 -9.71
N PHE A 109 8.40 -2.34 -9.59
CA PHE A 109 7.72 -1.75 -8.44
C PHE A 109 8.04 -2.50 -7.12
N TYR A 110 7.99 -3.84 -7.13
CA TYR A 110 8.31 -4.65 -5.97
C TYR A 110 9.75 -4.46 -5.48
N ASN A 111 10.71 -4.46 -6.40
CA ASN A 111 12.12 -4.24 -6.08
C ASN A 111 12.38 -2.83 -5.56
N ASN A 112 11.73 -1.82 -6.12
CA ASN A 112 11.81 -0.43 -5.64
C ASN A 112 11.28 -0.32 -4.21
N LEU A 113 10.11 -0.87 -3.91
CA LEU A 113 9.59 -0.90 -2.54
C LEU A 113 10.50 -1.68 -1.59
N LEU A 114 11.09 -2.78 -2.03
CA LEU A 114 12.03 -3.56 -1.23
C LEU A 114 13.28 -2.76 -0.89
N LEU A 115 13.79 -1.96 -1.84
CA LEU A 115 14.91 -1.05 -1.62
C LEU A 115 14.54 0.02 -0.59
N ILE A 116 13.41 0.70 -0.77
CA ILE A 116 12.89 1.70 0.17
C ILE A 116 12.75 1.10 1.59
N CYS A 117 12.17 -0.09 1.70
CA CYS A 117 12.03 -0.76 3.00
C CYS A 117 13.39 -1.05 3.66
N LYS A 118 14.41 -1.40 2.89
CA LYS A 118 15.77 -1.65 3.39
C LYS A 118 16.47 -0.36 3.82
N GLU A 119 16.40 0.67 2.99
CA GLU A 119 17.03 1.97 3.24
C GLU A 119 16.50 2.64 4.51
N HIS A 120 15.19 2.60 4.71
CA HIS A 120 14.54 3.23 5.85
C HIS A 120 14.27 2.28 7.03
N GLY A 121 14.68 1.01 6.96
CA GLY A 121 14.45 0.02 8.02
C GLY A 121 12.97 -0.38 8.21
N ILE A 122 12.12 -0.08 7.23
CA ILE A 122 10.67 -0.32 7.27
C ILE A 122 10.39 -1.82 7.14
N ASN A 123 9.44 -2.36 7.92
CA ASN A 123 9.04 -3.76 7.87
C ASN A 123 10.23 -4.74 8.03
N LYS A 124 11.32 -4.35 8.69
CA LYS A 124 12.58 -5.14 8.75
C LYS A 124 13.16 -5.41 7.34
N GLY A 125 13.05 -4.45 6.44
CA GLY A 125 13.56 -4.53 5.07
C GLY A 125 12.74 -5.43 4.14
N ARG A 126 11.46 -5.63 4.40
CA ARG A 126 10.58 -6.51 3.60
C ARG A 126 9.34 -5.78 3.11
N VAL A 127 8.85 -6.15 1.94
CA VAL A 127 7.54 -5.72 1.44
C VAL A 127 6.48 -6.69 1.96
N LYS A 128 5.42 -6.17 2.55
CA LYS A 128 4.29 -6.97 3.04
C LYS A 128 3.15 -6.92 2.03
N ILE A 129 2.63 -8.08 1.66
CA ILE A 129 1.50 -8.22 0.75
C ILE A 129 0.26 -8.59 1.57
N VAL A 130 -0.85 -7.90 1.34
CA VAL A 130 -2.13 -8.14 2.01
C VAL A 130 -3.19 -8.46 0.95
N PRO A 131 -3.74 -9.66 0.94
CA PRO A 131 -4.88 -9.98 0.09
C PRO A 131 -6.13 -9.25 0.58
N PHE A 132 -6.94 -8.76 -0.35
CA PHE A 132 -8.19 -8.09 -0.05
C PHE A 132 -9.30 -8.52 -1.03
N SER A 133 -10.43 -8.92 -0.48
CA SER A 133 -11.67 -9.19 -1.20
C SER A 133 -12.85 -8.81 -0.32
N ILE A 134 -13.92 -8.36 -0.90
CA ILE A 134 -15.20 -8.13 -0.22
C ILE A 134 -16.20 -9.26 -0.48
N GLY A 135 -15.77 -10.31 -1.18
CA GLY A 135 -16.61 -11.41 -1.63
C GLY A 135 -17.23 -11.19 -3.01
N ASN A 136 -18.07 -12.11 -3.43
CA ASN A 136 -18.75 -12.05 -4.72
C ASN A 136 -19.99 -11.18 -4.64
N VAL A 137 -19.99 -10.07 -5.37
CA VAL A 137 -21.19 -9.24 -5.57
C VAL A 137 -21.84 -9.64 -6.87
N CYS A 138 -22.88 -10.46 -6.81
CA CYS A 138 -23.71 -10.80 -7.96
C CYS A 138 -24.82 -9.77 -8.11
N PHE A 139 -24.82 -9.06 -9.21
CA PHE A 139 -25.91 -8.14 -9.57
C PHE A 139 -27.22 -8.93 -9.71
N LYS A 140 -28.13 -8.73 -8.87
CA LYS A 140 -29.58 -8.84 -8.82
C LYS A 140 -30.16 -9.51 -7.58
N ASP A 141 -29.65 -10.67 -7.12
CA ASP A 141 -30.34 -11.40 -6.04
C ASP A 141 -29.42 -12.09 -5.04
N TYR A 142 -28.11 -11.99 -5.20
CA TYR A 142 -27.14 -12.67 -4.35
C TYR A 142 -25.89 -11.83 -4.11
N CYS A 143 -25.64 -11.52 -2.85
CA CYS A 143 -24.40 -10.91 -2.41
C CYS A 143 -23.80 -11.77 -1.31
N GLN A 144 -22.73 -12.48 -1.61
CA GLN A 144 -21.94 -13.18 -0.61
C GLN A 144 -20.83 -12.22 -0.12
N PHE A 145 -21.13 -11.53 0.96
CA PHE A 145 -20.17 -10.63 1.59
C PHE A 145 -19.18 -11.42 2.47
N ASP A 146 -17.90 -11.26 2.24
CA ASP A 146 -16.83 -11.78 3.10
C ASP A 146 -16.12 -10.64 3.83
N ALA A 147 -16.39 -10.50 5.11
CA ALA A 147 -15.80 -9.48 5.97
C ALA A 147 -14.35 -9.80 6.39
N THR A 148 -13.81 -10.97 6.09
CA THR A 148 -12.52 -11.46 6.60
C THR A 148 -11.38 -10.50 6.26
N SER A 149 -11.34 -10.03 5.01
CA SER A 149 -10.30 -9.10 4.56
C SER A 149 -10.43 -7.72 5.23
N ALA A 150 -11.65 -7.21 5.37
CA ALA A 150 -11.92 -5.95 6.05
C ALA A 150 -11.54 -6.03 7.53
N THR A 151 -11.88 -7.11 8.21
CA THR A 151 -11.49 -7.34 9.63
C THR A 151 -9.98 -7.37 9.77
N LYS A 152 -9.26 -8.10 8.91
CA LYS A 152 -7.78 -8.09 8.92
C LYS A 152 -7.19 -6.70 8.73
N MET A 153 -7.77 -5.87 7.86
CA MET A 153 -7.33 -4.48 7.67
C MET A 153 -7.55 -3.64 8.93
N VAL A 154 -8.72 -3.75 9.57
CA VAL A 154 -9.00 -3.06 10.83
C VAL A 154 -8.01 -3.50 11.91
N ASP A 155 -7.75 -4.80 12.05
CA ASP A 155 -6.78 -5.34 13.01
C ASP A 155 -5.36 -4.79 12.77
N LEU A 156 -4.95 -4.65 11.50
CA LEU A 156 -3.67 -4.02 11.16
C LEU A 156 -3.65 -2.55 11.62
N LEU A 157 -4.68 -1.77 11.32
CA LEU A 157 -4.76 -0.36 11.70
C LEU A 157 -4.79 -0.19 13.22
N VAL A 158 -5.59 -0.99 13.93
CA VAL A 158 -5.66 -0.98 15.40
C VAL A 158 -4.31 -1.32 16.01
N ARG A 159 -3.65 -2.36 15.52
CA ARG A 159 -2.33 -2.79 16.01
C ARG A 159 -1.29 -1.66 15.92
N TYR A 160 -1.27 -0.90 14.83
CA TYR A 160 -0.35 0.22 14.68
C TYR A 160 -0.79 1.47 15.45
N SER A 161 -2.10 1.68 15.63
CA SER A 161 -2.63 2.80 16.41
C SER A 161 -2.36 2.65 17.91
N CYS A 162 -2.38 1.41 18.43
CA CYS A 162 -2.16 1.10 19.84
C CYS A 162 -0.68 0.94 20.21
N PHE A 163 0.24 0.97 19.24
CA PHE A 163 1.67 0.91 19.52
C PHE A 163 2.18 2.29 19.96
N GLU A 164 2.04 2.62 21.24
CA GLU A 164 3.01 3.52 21.87
C GLU A 164 4.40 2.88 21.67
N LYS A 165 5.38 3.65 21.21
CA LYS A 165 6.78 3.21 21.26
C LYS A 165 7.03 2.78 22.69
N GLN A 166 7.04 1.49 22.97
CA GLN A 166 7.50 0.99 24.26
C GLN A 166 8.91 1.55 24.44
N GLY A 167 9.03 2.55 25.32
CA GLY A 167 10.28 3.19 25.57
C GLY A 167 11.33 2.13 25.92
N PHE A 168 12.58 2.38 25.61
CA PHE A 168 13.71 1.47 25.91
C PHE A 168 13.61 0.86 27.32
N TRP A 169 13.14 1.62 28.29
CA TRP A 169 12.93 1.20 29.68
C TRP A 169 11.82 0.17 29.86
N GLN A 170 10.73 0.24 29.09
CA GLN A 170 9.67 -0.79 29.16
C GLN A 170 10.13 -2.12 28.54
N LYS A 171 10.98 -2.07 27.50
CA LYS A 171 11.60 -3.28 26.95
C LYS A 171 12.57 -3.93 27.94
N ILE A 172 13.26 -3.14 28.74
CA ILE A 172 14.15 -3.65 29.81
C ILE A 172 13.29 -4.23 30.94
N LEU A 173 12.28 -3.51 31.42
CA LEU A 173 11.42 -3.97 32.51
C LEU A 173 10.60 -5.21 32.16
N SER A 174 10.19 -5.39 30.89
CA SER A 174 9.49 -6.61 30.44
C SER A 174 10.39 -7.85 30.43
N LYS A 175 11.72 -7.67 30.34
CA LYS A 175 12.71 -8.78 30.46
C LYS A 175 13.01 -9.19 31.88
N PHE A 176 12.70 -8.33 32.86
CA PHE A 176 12.95 -8.59 34.28
C PHE A 176 11.68 -8.91 35.09
N ARG A 177 10.49 -8.96 34.45
CA ARG A 177 9.31 -9.58 35.06
C ARG A 177 9.37 -11.09 34.83
N LEU A 178 10.00 -11.78 35.77
CA LEU A 178 9.74 -13.18 36.08
C LEU A 178 8.36 -13.32 36.75
#